data_95ba77c154612b09fa753dadb1acfca8
#
_entry.id   95ba77c154612b09fa753dadb1acfca8
#
_cell.length_a   1.000
_cell.length_b   1.000
_cell.length_c   1.000
_cell.angle_alpha   90.00
_cell.angle_beta   90.00
_cell.angle_gamma   90.00
#
_symmetry.space_group_name_H-M   'P 1'
#
loop_
_entity.id
_entity.type
_entity.pdbx_description
1 polymer ?
#
loop_
_entity_poly.entity_id
_entity_poly.type
_entity_poly.pdbx_seq_one_letter_code
_entity_poly.pdbx_strand_id
1 'polypeptide(L)'
;MILLIVVFAVLMIIGAPVGLSLLGSSVAYLVASGYSLQQAFQAFTSAISNSFTLIAVPFFILAASIMNSGGITKKIFDFCNVVVGWVPGGLGHANILSSVVFAGMSGAAIADAGGLGAIELKAMKEQGFDEDFSLAITGASSILGPIIPPSVPAILFGVAGSVSIGKLFIGGIIPGILMAIAMAVLVCIQSIKRNYPRMPFPTAHSLWHSFKAAFFPLDRKSV
;
A
#
# COMPACT_ATOMS: atom_id res chain seq x y z
N MET A 1 -12.78 30.38 -6.82
CA MET A 1 -12.88 28.89 -6.82
C MET A 1 -13.18 28.29 -8.20
N ILE A 2 -14.12 28.84 -8.98
CA ILE A 2 -14.44 28.32 -10.34
C ILE A 2 -13.19 28.30 -11.24
N LEU A 3 -12.39 29.36 -11.24
CA LEU A 3 -11.14 29.44 -12.02
C LEU A 3 -10.18 28.30 -11.69
N LEU A 4 -10.00 27.97 -10.40
CA LEU A 4 -9.14 26.87 -9.96
C LEU A 4 -9.60 25.54 -10.55
N ILE A 5 -10.91 25.24 -10.49
CA ILE A 5 -11.48 24.00 -11.00
C ILE A 5 -11.35 23.94 -12.53
N VAL A 6 -11.62 25.04 -13.22
CA VAL A 6 -11.52 25.11 -14.68
C VAL A 6 -10.09 24.89 -15.15
N VAL A 7 -9.12 25.61 -14.56
CA VAL A 7 -7.70 25.44 -14.92
C VAL A 7 -7.21 24.04 -14.61
N PHE A 8 -7.60 23.47 -13.46
CA PHE A 8 -7.27 22.09 -13.12
C PHE A 8 -7.82 21.10 -14.16
N ALA A 9 -9.10 21.23 -14.51
CA ALA A 9 -9.74 20.36 -15.51
C ALA A 9 -9.08 20.47 -16.89
N VAL A 10 -8.74 21.70 -17.32
CA VAL A 10 -8.05 21.93 -18.60
C VAL A 10 -6.68 21.27 -18.61
N LEU A 11 -5.89 21.44 -17.54
CA LEU A 11 -4.55 20.83 -17.43
C LEU A 11 -4.65 19.29 -17.42
N MET A 12 -5.64 18.73 -16.74
CA MET A 12 -5.89 17.28 -16.76
C MET A 12 -6.28 16.77 -18.16
N ILE A 13 -7.12 17.49 -18.91
CA ILE A 13 -7.51 17.12 -20.27
C ILE A 13 -6.31 17.14 -21.23
N ILE A 14 -5.39 18.09 -21.05
CA ILE A 14 -4.14 18.20 -21.84
C ILE A 14 -3.15 17.05 -21.48
N GLY A 15 -3.43 16.26 -20.42
CA GLY A 15 -2.59 15.15 -20.01
C GLY A 15 -1.46 15.54 -19.05
N ALA A 16 -1.52 16.71 -18.43
CA ALA A 16 -0.55 17.10 -17.42
C ALA A 16 -0.64 16.21 -16.16
N PRO A 17 0.49 15.83 -15.52
CA PRO A 17 0.47 15.09 -14.27
C PRO A 17 -0.37 15.77 -13.20
N VAL A 18 -1.12 14.99 -12.42
CA VAL A 18 -2.07 15.50 -11.40
C VAL A 18 -1.43 16.50 -10.45
N GLY A 19 -0.19 16.22 -9.97
CA GLY A 19 0.54 17.14 -9.09
C GLY A 19 0.85 18.51 -9.73
N LEU A 20 1.25 18.53 -11.01
CA LEU A 20 1.47 19.77 -11.76
C LEU A 20 0.16 20.50 -12.03
N SER A 21 -0.92 19.76 -12.30
CA SER A 21 -2.24 20.35 -12.53
C SER A 21 -2.79 21.01 -11.26
N LEU A 22 -2.59 20.40 -10.09
CA LEU A 22 -2.95 20.98 -8.79
C LEU A 22 -2.11 22.23 -8.48
N LEU A 23 -0.79 22.18 -8.67
CA LEU A 23 0.10 23.31 -8.46
C LEU A 23 -0.25 24.46 -9.42
N GLY A 24 -0.34 24.18 -10.71
CA GLY A 24 -0.61 25.17 -11.74
C GLY A 24 -1.96 25.86 -11.54
N SER A 25 -3.02 25.09 -11.23
CA SER A 25 -4.34 25.66 -10.95
C SER A 25 -4.37 26.51 -9.67
N SER A 26 -3.64 26.08 -8.63
CA SER A 26 -3.55 26.83 -7.38
C SER A 26 -2.80 28.15 -7.56
N VAL A 27 -1.66 28.13 -8.27
CA VAL A 27 -0.89 29.33 -8.58
C VAL A 27 -1.70 30.27 -9.47
N ALA A 28 -2.35 29.77 -10.53
CA ALA A 28 -3.20 30.58 -11.40
C ALA A 28 -4.34 31.26 -10.62
N TYR A 29 -4.97 30.53 -9.70
CA TYR A 29 -6.02 31.10 -8.84
C TYR A 29 -5.48 32.19 -7.92
N LEU A 30 -4.34 31.97 -7.26
CA LEU A 30 -3.74 32.95 -6.35
C LEU A 30 -3.36 34.23 -7.09
N VAL A 31 -2.70 34.12 -8.24
CA VAL A 31 -2.30 35.28 -9.07
C VAL A 31 -3.54 36.04 -9.56
N ALA A 32 -4.58 35.33 -10.04
CA ALA A 32 -5.84 35.94 -10.46
C ALA A 32 -6.60 36.62 -9.29
N SER A 33 -6.35 36.18 -8.06
CA SER A 33 -6.91 36.78 -6.83
C SER A 33 -6.08 37.95 -6.29
N GLY A 34 -5.03 38.38 -7.02
CA GLY A 34 -4.20 39.55 -6.67
C GLY A 34 -3.00 39.26 -5.76
N TYR A 35 -2.74 37.96 -5.48
CA TYR A 35 -1.54 37.55 -4.75
C TYR A 35 -0.30 37.57 -5.65
N SER A 36 0.83 37.99 -5.13
CA SER A 36 2.10 37.91 -5.86
C SER A 36 2.58 36.44 -5.96
N LEU A 37 3.37 36.15 -7.01
CA LEU A 37 4.03 34.84 -7.15
C LEU A 37 4.87 34.49 -5.91
N GLN A 38 5.52 35.48 -5.30
CA GLN A 38 6.28 35.27 -4.07
C GLN A 38 5.41 34.79 -2.91
N GLN A 39 4.21 35.37 -2.74
CA GLN A 39 3.25 34.93 -1.72
C GLN A 39 2.73 33.53 -2.00
N ALA A 40 2.48 33.18 -3.27
CA ALA A 40 2.08 31.82 -3.64
C ALA A 40 3.19 30.80 -3.29
N PHE A 41 4.45 31.12 -3.57
CA PHE A 41 5.59 30.28 -3.20
C PHE A 41 5.78 30.18 -1.68
N GLN A 42 5.62 31.27 -0.94
CA GLN A 42 5.68 31.25 0.51
C GLN A 42 4.56 30.42 1.12
N ALA A 43 3.34 30.50 0.60
CA ALA A 43 2.21 29.69 1.06
C ALA A 43 2.47 28.18 0.83
N PHE A 44 3.01 27.84 -0.33
CA PHE A 44 3.40 26.47 -0.65
C PHE A 44 4.51 25.94 0.28
N THR A 45 5.58 26.70 0.45
CA THR A 45 6.73 26.32 1.28
C THR A 45 6.32 26.19 2.75
N SER A 46 5.53 27.14 3.26
CA SER A 46 5.06 27.11 4.64
C SER A 46 4.07 25.97 4.90
N ALA A 47 3.22 25.62 3.92
CA ALA A 47 2.32 24.47 4.06
C ALA A 47 3.10 23.16 4.21
N ILE A 48 4.20 22.98 3.49
CA ILE A 48 5.07 21.80 3.61
C ILE A 48 5.90 21.86 4.90
N SER A 49 6.58 22.98 5.17
CA SER A 49 7.52 23.11 6.30
C SER A 49 6.81 23.08 7.66
N ASN A 50 5.61 23.64 7.75
CA ASN A 50 4.85 23.66 9.02
C ASN A 50 4.07 22.39 9.29
N SER A 51 3.97 21.49 8.32
CA SER A 51 3.28 20.22 8.48
C SER A 51 4.28 19.08 8.65
N PHE A 52 4.76 18.89 9.88
CA PHE A 52 5.63 17.74 10.22
C PHE A 52 5.03 16.41 9.73
N THR A 53 3.71 16.30 9.74
CA THR A 53 3.01 15.08 9.33
C THR A 53 3.11 14.80 7.84
N LEU A 54 3.18 15.83 6.98
CA LEU A 54 3.39 15.63 5.53
C LEU A 54 4.79 15.08 5.22
N ILE A 55 5.77 15.38 6.05
CA ILE A 55 7.14 14.84 5.90
C ILE A 55 7.16 13.31 6.12
N ALA A 56 6.23 12.76 6.89
CA ALA A 56 6.12 11.31 7.08
C ALA A 56 5.84 10.56 5.77
N VAL A 57 5.11 11.16 4.82
CA VAL A 57 4.76 10.51 3.54
C VAL A 57 5.99 10.08 2.74
N PRO A 58 6.96 10.96 2.40
CA PRO A 58 8.17 10.55 1.69
C PRO A 58 9.01 9.56 2.49
N PHE A 59 9.02 9.63 3.82
CA PHE A 59 9.74 8.65 4.64
C PHE A 59 9.11 7.27 4.60
N PHE A 60 7.78 7.15 4.56
CA PHE A 60 7.11 5.85 4.35
C PHE A 60 7.42 5.27 2.97
N ILE A 61 7.39 6.09 1.92
CA ILE A 61 7.74 5.66 0.57
C ILE A 61 9.20 5.19 0.52
N LEU A 62 10.11 5.94 1.13
CA LEU A 62 11.53 5.58 1.20
C LEU A 62 11.73 4.27 1.97
N ALA A 63 11.09 4.11 3.13
CA ALA A 63 11.17 2.89 3.93
C ALA A 63 10.67 1.68 3.14
N ALA A 64 9.51 1.78 2.49
CA ALA A 64 8.97 0.71 1.64
C ALA A 64 9.92 0.36 0.48
N SER A 65 10.54 1.36 -0.16
CA SER A 65 11.52 1.16 -1.24
C SER A 65 12.78 0.45 -0.76
N ILE A 66 13.33 0.86 0.40
CA ILE A 66 14.51 0.20 1.01
C ILE A 66 14.18 -1.24 1.40
N MET A 67 13.02 -1.50 1.98
CA MET A 67 12.60 -2.85 2.36
C MET A 67 12.42 -3.75 1.15
N ASN A 68 11.84 -3.22 0.07
CA ASN A 68 11.67 -3.97 -1.17
C ASN A 68 13.01 -4.32 -1.81
N SER A 69 13.93 -3.35 -1.93
CA SER A 69 15.28 -3.59 -2.47
C SER A 69 16.15 -4.45 -1.57
N GLY A 70 15.93 -4.40 -0.26
CA GLY A 70 16.62 -5.23 0.74
C GLY A 70 16.11 -6.69 0.82
N GLY A 71 15.10 -7.07 0.03
CA GLY A 71 14.54 -8.43 0.02
C GLY A 71 13.70 -8.77 1.26
N ILE A 72 13.41 -7.79 2.13
CA ILE A 72 12.58 -7.98 3.32
C ILE A 72 11.15 -8.33 2.92
N THR A 73 10.64 -7.71 1.88
CA THR A 73 9.31 -7.95 1.30
C THR A 73 9.10 -9.43 0.95
N LYS A 74 10.09 -10.05 0.31
CA LYS A 74 10.05 -11.49 0.01
C LYS A 74 10.01 -12.35 1.27
N LYS A 75 10.81 -12.01 2.28
CA LYS A 75 10.84 -12.76 3.55
C LYS A 75 9.51 -12.66 4.31
N ILE A 76 8.84 -11.51 4.25
CA ILE A 76 7.50 -11.32 4.81
C ILE A 76 6.50 -12.22 4.09
N PHE A 77 6.51 -12.23 2.76
CA PHE A 77 5.64 -13.11 1.97
C PHE A 77 5.90 -14.59 2.28
N ASP A 78 7.16 -15.02 2.32
CA ASP A 78 7.54 -16.38 2.66
C ASP A 78 7.05 -16.78 4.06
N PHE A 79 7.15 -15.88 5.03
CA PHE A 79 6.60 -16.09 6.37
C PHE A 79 5.07 -16.20 6.36
N CYS A 80 4.36 -15.30 5.69
CA CYS A 80 2.91 -15.35 5.56
C CYS A 80 2.46 -16.66 4.90
N ASN A 81 3.20 -17.12 3.88
CA ASN A 81 2.93 -18.37 3.21
C ASN A 81 3.09 -19.61 4.14
N VAL A 82 4.08 -19.58 5.02
CA VAL A 82 4.20 -20.64 6.05
C VAL A 82 3.04 -20.61 7.04
N VAL A 83 2.56 -19.41 7.42
CA VAL A 83 1.47 -19.25 8.41
C VAL A 83 0.12 -19.71 7.86
N VAL A 84 -0.24 -19.35 6.63
CA VAL A 84 -1.58 -19.60 6.06
C VAL A 84 -1.59 -20.51 4.85
N GLY A 85 -0.44 -20.95 4.35
CA GLY A 85 -0.32 -21.75 3.11
C GLY A 85 -1.00 -23.10 3.13
N TRP A 86 -1.32 -23.64 4.30
CA TRP A 86 -2.02 -24.91 4.49
C TRP A 86 -3.54 -24.83 4.22
N VAL A 87 -4.10 -23.63 4.17
CA VAL A 87 -5.51 -23.41 3.81
C VAL A 87 -5.69 -23.62 2.30
N PRO A 88 -6.87 -24.07 1.82
CA PRO A 88 -7.13 -24.16 0.38
C PRO A 88 -6.85 -22.84 -0.33
N GLY A 89 -5.97 -22.87 -1.36
CA GLY A 89 -5.50 -21.64 -2.02
C GLY A 89 -4.50 -20.84 -1.19
N GLY A 90 -3.65 -21.53 -0.46
CA GLY A 90 -2.71 -20.98 0.53
C GLY A 90 -1.95 -19.72 0.08
N LEU A 91 -1.47 -19.68 -1.18
CA LEU A 91 -0.79 -18.48 -1.71
C LEU A 91 -1.72 -17.28 -1.84
N GLY A 92 -3.02 -17.48 -2.14
CA GLY A 92 -3.97 -16.37 -2.16
C GLY A 92 -4.22 -15.80 -0.75
N HIS A 93 -4.23 -16.65 0.27
CA HIS A 93 -4.29 -16.20 1.67
C HIS A 93 -2.98 -15.54 2.11
N ALA A 94 -1.83 -16.07 1.67
CA ALA A 94 -0.54 -15.47 1.93
C ALA A 94 -0.43 -14.06 1.31
N ASN A 95 -0.97 -13.87 0.10
CA ASN A 95 -1.07 -12.59 -0.57
C ASN A 95 -1.85 -11.56 0.28
N ILE A 96 -3.04 -11.92 0.76
CA ILE A 96 -3.82 -11.02 1.62
C ILE A 96 -3.09 -10.71 2.93
N LEU A 97 -2.53 -11.73 3.59
CA LEU A 97 -1.86 -11.56 4.88
C LEU A 97 -0.58 -10.72 4.73
N SER A 98 0.19 -10.94 3.67
CA SER A 98 1.38 -10.15 3.39
C SER A 98 1.05 -8.70 3.07
N SER A 99 -0.03 -8.43 2.32
CA SER A 99 -0.54 -7.07 2.10
C SER A 99 -0.98 -6.39 3.40
N VAL A 100 -1.64 -7.10 4.33
CA VAL A 100 -1.96 -6.55 5.67
C VAL A 100 -0.70 -6.16 6.44
N VAL A 101 0.31 -7.03 6.45
CA VAL A 101 1.58 -6.75 7.14
C VAL A 101 2.34 -5.61 6.45
N PHE A 102 2.39 -5.61 5.13
CA PHE A 102 3.07 -4.58 4.33
C PHE A 102 2.37 -3.23 4.38
N ALA A 103 1.04 -3.22 4.51
CA ALA A 103 0.24 -2.01 4.75
C ALA A 103 0.74 -1.25 5.98
N GLY A 104 1.06 -1.97 7.06
CA GLY A 104 1.64 -1.40 8.28
C GLY A 104 3.00 -0.72 8.11
N MET A 105 3.59 -0.77 6.91
CA MET A 105 4.90 -0.19 6.63
C MET A 105 4.90 0.79 5.45
N SER A 106 4.11 0.52 4.40
CA SER A 106 4.13 1.32 3.16
C SER A 106 3.04 2.40 3.12
N GLY A 107 1.87 2.11 3.65
CA GLY A 107 0.70 3.00 3.65
C GLY A 107 0.16 3.36 2.26
N ALA A 108 0.58 2.66 1.19
CA ALA A 108 0.25 2.99 -0.19
C ALA A 108 0.00 1.74 -1.04
N ALA A 109 -1.16 1.68 -1.73
CA ALA A 109 -1.54 0.56 -2.59
C ALA A 109 -0.55 0.32 -3.75
N ILE A 110 -0.02 1.38 -4.34
CA ILE A 110 0.94 1.29 -5.47
C ILE A 110 2.25 0.64 -5.02
N ALA A 111 2.71 0.93 -3.81
CA ALA A 111 3.92 0.34 -3.26
C ALA A 111 3.73 -1.16 -2.98
N ASP A 112 2.54 -1.57 -2.56
CA ASP A 112 2.17 -2.96 -2.33
C ASP A 112 2.06 -3.72 -3.67
N ALA A 113 1.21 -3.26 -4.57
CA ALA A 113 1.01 -3.89 -5.88
C ALA A 113 2.30 -3.95 -6.72
N GLY A 114 3.12 -2.89 -6.72
CA GLY A 114 4.35 -2.82 -7.51
C GLY A 114 5.54 -3.54 -6.87
N GLY A 115 5.61 -3.58 -5.55
CA GLY A 115 6.70 -4.20 -4.80
C GLY A 115 6.42 -5.67 -4.48
N LEU A 116 5.49 -5.89 -3.58
CA LEU A 116 5.09 -7.21 -3.10
C LEU A 116 4.36 -7.99 -4.20
N GLY A 117 3.45 -7.35 -4.93
CA GLY A 117 2.60 -7.98 -5.94
C GLY A 117 3.38 -8.71 -7.03
N ALA A 118 4.54 -8.20 -7.45
CA ALA A 118 5.38 -8.87 -8.44
C ALA A 118 5.91 -10.23 -7.94
N ILE A 119 6.24 -10.32 -6.63
CA ILE A 119 6.71 -11.55 -5.99
C ILE A 119 5.54 -12.54 -5.86
N GLU A 120 4.39 -12.06 -5.45
CA GLU A 120 3.16 -12.83 -5.25
C GLU A 120 2.67 -13.45 -6.55
N LEU A 121 2.55 -12.64 -7.61
CA LEU A 121 2.13 -13.10 -8.94
C LEU A 121 3.05 -14.18 -9.47
N LYS A 122 4.36 -14.00 -9.32
CA LYS A 122 5.34 -15.02 -9.74
C LYS A 122 5.14 -16.33 -8.98
N ALA A 123 5.01 -16.28 -7.65
CA ALA A 123 4.82 -17.47 -6.82
C ALA A 123 3.48 -18.18 -7.13
N MET A 124 2.40 -17.42 -7.33
CA MET A 124 1.09 -17.98 -7.69
C MET A 124 1.12 -18.65 -9.06
N LYS A 125 1.76 -18.02 -10.05
CA LYS A 125 1.95 -18.59 -11.40
C LYS A 125 2.75 -19.90 -11.37
N GLU A 126 3.83 -19.94 -10.59
CA GLU A 126 4.67 -21.15 -10.43
C GLU A 126 3.92 -22.31 -9.78
N GLN A 127 2.91 -22.04 -8.95
CA GLN A 127 2.06 -23.06 -8.33
C GLN A 127 0.77 -23.38 -9.11
N GLY A 128 0.61 -22.85 -10.31
CA GLY A 128 -0.52 -23.18 -11.19
C GLY A 128 -1.82 -22.46 -10.86
N PHE A 129 -1.77 -21.30 -10.21
CA PHE A 129 -2.93 -20.42 -10.09
C PHE A 129 -3.24 -19.73 -11.41
N ASP A 130 -4.51 -19.54 -11.70
CA ASP A 130 -4.94 -18.76 -12.87
C ASP A 130 -4.40 -17.33 -12.79
N GLU A 131 -3.97 -16.80 -13.93
CA GLU A 131 -3.38 -15.46 -14.00
C GLU A 131 -4.39 -14.37 -13.62
N ASP A 132 -5.63 -14.48 -14.15
CA ASP A 132 -6.72 -13.55 -13.83
C ASP A 132 -7.05 -13.51 -12.35
N PHE A 133 -7.08 -14.69 -11.70
CA PHE A 133 -7.32 -14.78 -10.26
C PHE A 133 -6.17 -14.15 -9.47
N SER A 134 -4.93 -14.43 -9.87
CA SER A 134 -3.74 -13.92 -9.21
C SER A 134 -3.65 -12.40 -9.30
N LEU A 135 -3.91 -11.84 -10.49
CA LEU A 135 -3.97 -10.39 -10.70
C LEU A 135 -5.10 -9.73 -9.90
N ALA A 136 -6.29 -10.35 -9.90
CA ALA A 136 -7.45 -9.82 -9.19
C ALA A 136 -7.22 -9.77 -7.68
N ILE A 137 -6.67 -10.84 -7.08
CA ILE A 137 -6.43 -10.86 -5.63
C ILE A 137 -5.29 -9.94 -5.22
N THR A 138 -4.21 -9.86 -5.99
CA THR A 138 -3.08 -8.96 -5.72
C THR A 138 -3.52 -7.49 -5.83
N GLY A 139 -4.32 -7.15 -6.84
CA GLY A 139 -4.88 -5.81 -6.97
C GLY A 139 -5.88 -5.46 -5.85
N ALA A 140 -6.72 -6.42 -5.45
CA ALA A 140 -7.68 -6.22 -4.37
C ALA A 140 -6.99 -6.10 -2.99
N SER A 141 -6.00 -6.96 -2.69
CA SER A 141 -5.28 -6.94 -1.40
C SER A 141 -4.44 -5.67 -1.23
N SER A 142 -3.89 -5.11 -2.30
CA SER A 142 -3.11 -3.88 -2.23
C SER A 142 -3.91 -2.66 -1.74
N ILE A 143 -5.26 -2.70 -1.86
CA ILE A 143 -6.15 -1.65 -1.32
C ILE A 143 -6.09 -1.59 0.21
N LEU A 144 -5.64 -2.63 0.88
CA LEU A 144 -5.44 -2.64 2.34
C LEU A 144 -4.39 -1.63 2.78
N GLY A 145 -3.37 -1.34 1.94
CA GLY A 145 -2.31 -0.37 2.22
C GLY A 145 -2.83 1.02 2.60
N PRO A 146 -3.68 1.64 1.78
CA PRO A 146 -4.27 2.95 2.10
C PRO A 146 -5.28 2.94 3.26
N ILE A 147 -5.74 1.79 3.73
CA ILE A 147 -6.80 1.69 4.75
C ILE A 147 -6.21 1.35 6.12
N ILE A 148 -5.32 0.33 6.16
CA ILE A 148 -4.67 -0.11 7.41
C ILE A 148 -3.55 0.88 7.77
N PRO A 149 -3.48 1.35 9.03
CA PRO A 149 -2.45 2.28 9.44
C PRO A 149 -1.01 1.68 9.40
N PRO A 150 -0.01 2.53 9.09
CA PRO A 150 -0.08 3.92 8.69
C PRO A 150 -0.59 4.10 7.25
N SER A 151 -1.47 5.05 7.02
CA SER A 151 -2.10 5.29 5.70
C SER A 151 -1.70 6.66 5.17
N VAL A 152 -1.05 6.70 4.01
CA VAL A 152 -0.68 7.96 3.33
C VAL A 152 -1.92 8.79 2.98
N PRO A 153 -3.00 8.24 2.39
CA PRO A 153 -4.22 9.01 2.14
C PRO A 153 -4.88 9.56 3.41
N ALA A 154 -4.87 8.80 4.52
CA ALA A 154 -5.41 9.28 5.79
C ALA A 154 -4.58 10.43 6.38
N ILE A 155 -3.25 10.42 6.20
CA ILE A 155 -2.38 11.54 6.58
C ILE A 155 -2.75 12.79 5.77
N LEU A 156 -2.82 12.67 4.44
CA LEU A 156 -3.15 13.78 3.55
C LEU A 156 -4.55 14.34 3.86
N PHE A 157 -5.53 13.48 4.06
CA PHE A 157 -6.89 13.89 4.43
C PHE A 157 -6.91 14.58 5.80
N GLY A 158 -6.19 14.03 6.78
CA GLY A 158 -6.12 14.60 8.13
C GLY A 158 -5.52 16.00 8.14
N VAL A 159 -4.44 16.21 7.37
CA VAL A 159 -3.80 17.53 7.22
C VAL A 159 -4.72 18.51 6.48
N ALA A 160 -5.28 18.11 5.33
CA ALA A 160 -6.14 18.98 4.53
C ALA A 160 -7.46 19.33 5.23
N GLY A 161 -8.04 18.36 5.94
CA GLY A 161 -9.32 18.52 6.65
C GLY A 161 -9.19 19.00 8.10
N SER A 162 -7.96 19.23 8.60
CA SER A 162 -7.72 19.57 10.02
C SER A 162 -8.34 18.56 10.99
N VAL A 163 -8.33 17.26 10.60
CA VAL A 163 -8.88 16.16 11.39
C VAL A 163 -7.73 15.37 12.04
N SER A 164 -8.00 14.82 13.22
CA SER A 164 -7.00 14.00 13.93
C SER A 164 -6.63 12.74 13.15
N ILE A 165 -5.38 12.66 12.70
CA ILE A 165 -4.83 11.52 11.97
C ILE A 165 -4.87 10.24 12.81
N GLY A 166 -4.61 10.33 14.11
CA GLY A 166 -4.73 9.19 15.03
C GLY A 166 -6.13 8.59 15.05
N LYS A 167 -7.19 9.44 15.02
CA LYS A 167 -8.58 8.97 14.95
C LYS A 167 -8.88 8.31 13.60
N LEU A 168 -8.34 8.86 12.51
CA LEU A 168 -8.47 8.25 11.17
C LEU A 168 -7.79 6.88 11.11
N PHE A 169 -6.61 6.75 11.70
CA PHE A 169 -5.89 5.49 11.76
C PHE A 169 -6.67 4.43 12.53
N ILE A 170 -7.15 4.76 13.74
CA ILE A 170 -7.98 3.83 14.53
C ILE A 170 -9.25 3.45 13.76
N GLY A 171 -9.90 4.41 13.11
CA GLY A 171 -11.09 4.18 12.28
C GLY A 171 -10.83 3.27 11.06
N GLY A 172 -9.62 3.24 10.53
CA GLY A 172 -9.23 2.41 9.39
C GLY A 172 -8.98 0.93 9.74
N ILE A 173 -8.66 0.61 11.00
CA ILE A 173 -8.30 -0.77 11.41
C ILE A 173 -9.47 -1.74 11.20
N ILE A 174 -10.65 -1.40 11.69
CA ILE A 174 -11.82 -2.28 11.62
C ILE A 174 -12.24 -2.55 10.17
N PRO A 175 -12.46 -1.53 9.31
CA PRO A 175 -12.76 -1.76 7.90
C PRO A 175 -11.67 -2.55 7.18
N GLY A 176 -10.38 -2.27 7.44
CA GLY A 176 -9.27 -2.99 6.85
C GLY A 176 -9.27 -4.48 7.19
N ILE A 177 -9.49 -4.82 8.46
CA ILE A 177 -9.59 -6.22 8.90
C ILE A 177 -10.82 -6.90 8.28
N LEU A 178 -11.98 -6.23 8.24
CA LEU A 178 -13.18 -6.78 7.63
C LEU A 178 -12.98 -7.06 6.14
N MET A 179 -12.31 -6.16 5.41
CA MET A 179 -11.96 -6.37 4.01
C MET A 179 -11.01 -7.55 3.83
N ALA A 180 -9.98 -7.66 4.66
CA ALA A 180 -9.04 -8.78 4.61
C ALA A 180 -9.76 -10.12 4.85
N ILE A 181 -10.67 -10.20 5.82
CA ILE A 181 -11.48 -11.39 6.10
C ILE A 181 -12.40 -11.69 4.92
N ALA A 182 -13.10 -10.72 4.37
CA ALA A 182 -13.98 -10.90 3.21
C ALA A 182 -13.22 -11.46 2.00
N MET A 183 -12.04 -10.90 1.71
CA MET A 183 -11.17 -11.41 0.65
C MET A 183 -10.67 -12.83 0.93
N ALA A 184 -10.31 -13.15 2.18
CA ALA A 184 -9.90 -14.49 2.57
C ALA A 184 -11.03 -15.51 2.37
N VAL A 185 -12.26 -15.16 2.69
CA VAL A 185 -13.44 -16.00 2.43
C VAL A 185 -13.63 -16.22 0.93
N LEU A 186 -13.53 -15.19 0.10
CA LEU A 186 -13.62 -15.31 -1.35
C LEU A 186 -12.51 -16.21 -1.93
N VAL A 187 -11.27 -16.03 -1.47
CA VAL A 187 -10.13 -16.88 -1.86
C VAL A 187 -10.41 -18.33 -1.50
N CYS A 188 -10.91 -18.62 -0.29
CA CYS A 188 -11.24 -19.96 0.14
C CYS A 188 -12.30 -20.61 -0.77
N ILE A 189 -13.40 -19.90 -1.04
CA ILE A 189 -14.48 -20.39 -1.92
C ILE A 189 -13.97 -20.67 -3.34
N GLN A 190 -13.23 -19.74 -3.93
CA GLN A 190 -12.69 -19.89 -5.28
C GLN A 190 -11.66 -21.02 -5.36
N SER A 191 -10.81 -21.13 -4.35
CA SER A 191 -9.77 -22.15 -4.30
C SER A 191 -10.33 -23.57 -4.20
N ILE A 192 -11.42 -23.75 -3.44
CA ILE A 192 -12.13 -25.04 -3.39
C ILE A 192 -12.76 -25.36 -4.75
N LYS A 193 -13.39 -24.38 -5.41
CA LYS A 193 -14.02 -24.57 -6.74
C LYS A 193 -13.01 -24.91 -7.84
N ARG A 194 -11.81 -24.31 -7.79
CA ARG A 194 -10.77 -24.46 -8.81
C ARG A 194 -9.69 -25.48 -8.44
N ASN A 195 -9.83 -26.15 -7.27
CA ASN A 195 -8.85 -27.10 -6.76
C ASN A 195 -7.43 -26.57 -6.70
N TYR A 196 -7.25 -25.34 -6.22
CA TYR A 196 -5.93 -24.76 -6.07
C TYR A 196 -5.08 -25.49 -5.02
N PRO A 197 -3.77 -25.56 -5.23
CA PRO A 197 -2.87 -26.27 -4.34
C PRO A 197 -2.84 -25.65 -2.94
N ARG A 198 -2.49 -26.47 -1.96
CA ARG A 198 -2.25 -26.08 -0.58
C ARG A 198 -0.97 -26.71 -0.06
N MET A 199 -0.31 -26.03 0.85
CA MET A 199 0.88 -26.56 1.52
C MET A 199 0.52 -27.51 2.64
N PRO A 200 1.43 -28.41 3.05
CA PRO A 200 1.25 -29.19 4.27
C PRO A 200 1.18 -28.28 5.50
N PHE A 201 0.56 -28.79 6.57
CA PHE A 201 0.45 -28.03 7.82
C PHE A 201 1.85 -27.68 8.37
N PRO A 202 2.09 -26.41 8.78
CA PRO A 202 3.40 -25.96 9.18
C PRO A 202 3.83 -26.61 10.50
N THR A 203 5.09 -27.01 10.59
CA THR A 203 5.71 -27.45 11.84
C THR A 203 6.10 -26.25 12.69
N ALA A 204 6.06 -26.36 14.03
CA ALA A 204 6.46 -25.28 14.94
C ALA A 204 7.90 -24.78 14.64
N HIS A 205 8.78 -25.68 14.22
CA HIS A 205 10.14 -25.34 13.81
C HIS A 205 10.16 -24.47 12.53
N SER A 206 9.34 -24.79 11.51
CA SER A 206 9.26 -24.01 10.27
C SER A 206 8.68 -22.62 10.51
N LEU A 207 7.66 -22.50 11.37
CA LEU A 207 7.09 -21.22 11.79
C LEU A 207 8.14 -20.33 12.48
N TRP A 208 8.87 -20.89 13.45
CA TRP A 208 9.90 -20.14 14.17
C TRP A 208 11.06 -19.70 13.27
N HIS A 209 11.50 -20.60 12.39
CA HIS A 209 12.58 -20.28 11.43
C HIS A 209 12.17 -19.17 10.46
N SER A 210 10.98 -19.25 9.87
CA SER A 210 10.47 -18.24 8.94
C SER A 210 10.18 -16.89 9.64
N PHE A 211 9.68 -16.92 10.88
CA PHE A 211 9.52 -15.73 11.70
C PHE A 211 10.87 -15.04 11.93
N LYS A 212 11.87 -15.80 12.38
CA LYS A 212 13.21 -15.27 12.62
C LYS A 212 13.83 -14.68 11.35
N ALA A 213 13.67 -15.36 10.21
CA ALA A 213 14.16 -14.89 8.92
C ALA A 213 13.46 -13.61 8.42
N ALA A 214 12.17 -13.43 8.74
CA ALA A 214 11.40 -12.25 8.33
C ALA A 214 11.71 -11.02 9.20
N PHE A 215 11.86 -11.20 10.52
CA PHE A 215 12.02 -10.10 11.47
C PHE A 215 13.49 -9.80 11.85
N PHE A 216 14.42 -10.73 11.62
CA PHE A 216 15.86 -10.50 11.85
C PHE A 216 16.62 -10.53 10.52
N PRO A 217 16.67 -9.41 9.76
CA PRO A 217 17.31 -9.37 8.44
C PRO A 217 18.84 -9.47 8.46
N LEU A 218 19.46 -9.66 9.62
CA LEU A 218 20.91 -9.63 9.81
C LEU A 218 21.61 -11.00 9.72
N ASP A 219 20.90 -12.08 9.42
CA ASP A 219 21.59 -13.35 9.22
C ASP A 219 22.17 -13.41 7.79
N ARG A 220 23.41 -12.98 7.71
CA ARG A 220 24.31 -12.89 6.55
C ARG A 220 24.77 -14.28 6.11
N LYS A 221 23.87 -15.24 5.87
CA LYS A 221 24.22 -16.54 5.32
C LYS A 221 23.19 -17.00 4.31
N SER A 222 23.25 -16.44 3.11
CA SER A 222 22.89 -17.14 1.87
C SER A 222 23.47 -16.35 0.69
N VAL A 223 24.71 -16.57 0.41
CA VAL A 223 25.27 -16.48 -0.93
C VAL A 223 25.13 -17.86 -1.53
#